data_5b0794ca51107eda224e385052cd87c3
#
_entry.id   5b0794ca51107eda224e385052cd87c3
#
_cell.length_a   1.000
_cell.length_b   1.000
_cell.length_c   1.000
_cell.angle_alpha   90.00
_cell.angle_beta   90.00
_cell.angle_gamma   90.00
#
_symmetry.space_group_name_H-M   'P 1'
#
loop_
_entity.id
_entity.type
_entity.pdbx_description
1 polymer ?
#
loop_
_entity_poly.entity_id
_entity_poly.type
_entity_poly.pdbx_seq_one_letter_code
_entity_poly.pdbx_strand_id
1 'polypeptide(L)'
;MRLQACLNGARRPADHPRLPVTPGALAEAAVASVAAGADALHVHVRGDDGAESYEPAAVAATLGALRAAVDAPVGVSTGAWVVPDPVARADLISRWTVVPDFASVNFVEAGAAEVASVLLERGVGVEAGLWNADAARALVASGLADRCVRLLLEPVDADLGAAEATLAALLDAVDGVAPGAPRLLHGFGATTWPILRRAGALGLASRIGLEDTLTLPDGTPAPDNAALVAVGRALLDN
;
A
#
# COMPACT_ATOMS: atom_id res chain seq x y z
N MET A 1 -5.54 -8.46 -10.07
CA MET A 1 -5.92 -7.42 -9.11
C MET A 1 -6.08 -6.11 -9.87
N ARG A 2 -7.15 -5.37 -9.63
CA ARG A 2 -7.42 -4.05 -10.22
C ARG A 2 -7.53 -2.96 -9.15
N LEU A 3 -8.07 -3.28 -7.96
CA LEU A 3 -8.23 -2.33 -6.86
C LEU A 3 -7.79 -2.95 -5.53
N GLN A 4 -6.88 -2.28 -4.82
CA GLN A 4 -6.44 -2.62 -3.46
C GLN A 4 -7.12 -1.69 -2.47
N ALA A 5 -7.62 -2.22 -1.35
CA ALA A 5 -8.14 -1.41 -0.24
C ALA A 5 -7.05 -1.13 0.80
N CYS A 6 -6.78 0.14 1.08
CA CYS A 6 -5.76 0.59 2.04
C CYS A 6 -6.43 1.10 3.30
N LEU A 7 -6.55 0.21 4.32
CA LEU A 7 -7.56 0.35 5.35
C LEU A 7 -7.29 1.44 6.37
N ASN A 8 -6.04 1.71 6.74
CA ASN A 8 -5.75 2.60 7.87
C ASN A 8 -4.51 3.51 7.69
N GLY A 9 -3.45 3.05 7.03
CA GLY A 9 -2.23 3.83 6.87
C GLY A 9 -1.60 4.27 8.22
N ALA A 10 -0.80 5.31 8.17
CA ALA A 10 -0.19 5.95 9.35
C ALA A 10 -1.16 6.88 10.11
N ARG A 11 -2.46 6.90 9.77
CA ARG A 11 -3.44 7.79 10.40
C ARG A 11 -3.74 7.40 11.85
N ARG A 12 -4.18 8.39 12.62
CA ARG A 12 -4.57 8.21 14.03
C ARG A 12 -6.09 8.02 14.15
N PRO A 13 -6.57 7.36 15.21
CA PRO A 13 -8.01 7.18 15.45
C PRO A 13 -8.82 8.49 15.46
N ALA A 14 -8.17 9.61 15.83
CA ALA A 14 -8.79 10.94 15.82
C ALA A 14 -9.03 11.50 14.41
N ASP A 15 -8.36 10.98 13.39
CA ASP A 15 -8.46 11.48 12.02
C ASP A 15 -9.77 11.03 11.34
N HIS A 16 -10.32 9.86 11.74
CA HIS A 16 -11.59 9.36 11.23
C HIS A 16 -12.26 8.37 12.21
N PRO A 17 -13.59 8.51 12.49
CA PRO A 17 -14.28 7.68 13.48
C PRO A 17 -14.37 6.18 13.13
N ARG A 18 -14.23 5.83 11.86
CA ARG A 18 -14.27 4.45 11.36
C ARG A 18 -12.88 3.93 10.95
N LEU A 19 -11.80 4.60 11.38
CA LEU A 19 -10.44 4.12 11.10
C LEU A 19 -10.17 2.82 11.87
N PRO A 20 -9.89 1.69 11.18
CA PRO A 20 -9.64 0.42 11.86
C PRO A 20 -8.19 0.35 12.37
N VAL A 21 -8.02 0.19 13.69
CA VAL A 21 -6.69 0.13 14.32
C VAL A 21 -6.44 -1.15 15.11
N THR A 22 -7.47 -1.95 15.39
CA THR A 22 -7.31 -3.26 16.05
C THR A 22 -7.45 -4.39 15.04
N PRO A 23 -6.89 -5.59 15.29
CA PRO A 23 -7.06 -6.74 14.41
C PRO A 23 -8.53 -7.05 14.08
N GLY A 24 -9.44 -6.97 15.06
CA GLY A 24 -10.88 -7.17 14.84
C GLY A 24 -11.51 -6.10 13.97
N ALA A 25 -11.21 -4.80 14.22
CA ALA A 25 -11.72 -3.71 13.39
C ALA A 25 -11.17 -3.75 11.95
N LEU A 26 -9.90 -4.17 11.78
CA LEU A 26 -9.32 -4.41 10.46
C LEU A 26 -10.04 -5.55 9.72
N ALA A 27 -10.37 -6.64 10.42
CA ALA A 27 -11.13 -7.75 9.84
C ALA A 27 -12.54 -7.32 9.39
N GLU A 28 -13.26 -6.56 10.20
CA GLU A 28 -14.58 -6.00 9.83
C GLU A 28 -14.48 -5.09 8.61
N ALA A 29 -13.52 -4.17 8.59
CA ALA A 29 -13.28 -3.27 7.47
C ALA A 29 -12.87 -4.03 6.20
N ALA A 30 -12.08 -5.10 6.34
CA ALA A 30 -11.68 -5.98 5.26
C ALA A 30 -12.88 -6.67 4.59
N VAL A 31 -13.77 -7.27 5.38
CA VAL A 31 -15.01 -7.91 4.87
C VAL A 31 -15.83 -6.90 4.07
N ALA A 32 -16.06 -5.70 4.62
CA ALA A 32 -16.84 -4.67 3.95
C ALA A 32 -16.15 -4.18 2.66
N SER A 33 -14.82 -4.01 2.67
CA SER A 33 -14.05 -3.55 1.51
C SER A 33 -14.02 -4.60 0.39
N VAL A 34 -13.85 -5.88 0.71
CA VAL A 34 -13.92 -6.98 -0.27
C VAL A 34 -15.32 -7.09 -0.87
N ALA A 35 -16.37 -6.99 -0.06
CA ALA A 35 -17.75 -6.96 -0.55
C ALA A 35 -18.04 -5.76 -1.45
N ALA A 36 -17.35 -4.62 -1.25
CA ALA A 36 -17.43 -3.42 -2.09
C ALA A 36 -16.59 -3.50 -3.37
N GLY A 37 -15.81 -4.56 -3.57
CA GLY A 37 -15.06 -4.83 -4.80
C GLY A 37 -13.54 -4.68 -4.71
N ALA A 38 -12.95 -4.67 -3.51
CA ALA A 38 -11.50 -4.76 -3.37
C ALA A 38 -11.00 -6.17 -3.71
N ASP A 39 -9.92 -6.25 -4.50
CA ASP A 39 -9.28 -7.51 -4.89
C ASP A 39 -8.13 -7.90 -3.93
N ALA A 40 -7.60 -6.96 -3.16
CA ALA A 40 -6.53 -7.14 -2.18
C ALA A 40 -6.63 -6.08 -1.08
N LEU A 41 -5.94 -6.33 0.02
CA LEU A 41 -5.93 -5.46 1.19
C LEU A 41 -4.50 -4.99 1.49
N HIS A 42 -4.37 -3.74 1.95
CA HIS A 42 -3.14 -3.21 2.54
C HIS A 42 -3.44 -2.62 3.91
N VAL A 43 -2.61 -2.96 4.90
CA VAL A 43 -2.81 -2.52 6.28
C VAL A 43 -1.49 -2.10 6.93
N HIS A 44 -1.57 -1.13 7.82
CA HIS A 44 -0.52 -0.81 8.77
C HIS A 44 -0.83 -1.53 10.09
N VAL A 45 0.04 -2.47 10.47
CA VAL A 45 -0.10 -3.22 11.71
C VAL A 45 0.09 -2.32 12.90
N ARG A 46 -0.71 -2.51 13.96
CA ARG A 46 -0.62 -1.75 15.21
C ARG A 46 -0.27 -2.67 16.38
N GLY A 47 0.56 -2.16 17.30
CA GLY A 47 0.79 -2.77 18.59
C GLY A 47 -0.36 -2.52 19.58
N ASP A 48 -0.25 -3.09 20.77
CA ASP A 48 -1.24 -2.92 21.84
C ASP A 48 -1.39 -1.46 22.31
N ASP A 49 -0.37 -0.66 22.10
CA ASP A 49 -0.35 0.79 22.38
C ASP A 49 -1.03 1.63 21.28
N GLY A 50 -1.46 1.00 20.20
CA GLY A 50 -2.06 1.65 19.03
C GLY A 50 -1.06 2.27 18.07
N ALA A 51 0.24 2.26 18.36
CA ALA A 51 1.28 2.69 17.43
C ALA A 51 1.53 1.65 16.34
N GLU A 52 2.07 2.08 15.19
CA GLU A 52 2.50 1.14 14.15
C GLU A 52 3.61 0.23 14.69
N SER A 53 3.57 -1.03 14.30
CA SER A 53 4.47 -2.04 14.83
C SER A 53 4.81 -3.12 13.82
N TYR A 54 6.07 -3.54 13.78
CA TYR A 54 6.54 -4.71 13.02
C TYR A 54 6.86 -5.89 13.95
N GLU A 55 6.47 -5.81 15.22
CA GLU A 55 6.66 -6.92 16.17
C GLU A 55 5.93 -8.18 15.69
N PRO A 56 6.61 -9.35 15.72
CA PRO A 56 6.06 -10.59 15.19
C PRO A 56 4.70 -10.96 15.75
N ALA A 57 4.45 -10.69 17.03
CA ALA A 57 3.17 -10.97 17.67
C ALA A 57 2.03 -10.10 17.13
N ALA A 58 2.27 -8.80 16.91
CA ALA A 58 1.29 -7.87 16.36
C ALA A 58 0.96 -8.22 14.90
N VAL A 59 1.99 -8.54 14.10
CA VAL A 59 1.82 -8.99 12.72
C VAL A 59 1.01 -10.28 12.66
N ALA A 60 1.35 -11.28 13.48
CA ALA A 60 0.65 -12.55 13.52
C ALA A 60 -0.83 -12.39 13.94
N ALA A 61 -1.11 -11.57 14.96
CA ALA A 61 -2.48 -11.30 15.41
C ALA A 61 -3.31 -10.62 14.31
N THR A 62 -2.75 -9.59 13.64
CA THR A 62 -3.42 -8.88 12.56
C THR A 62 -3.69 -9.77 11.35
N LEU A 63 -2.68 -10.50 10.87
CA LEU A 63 -2.84 -11.41 9.72
C LEU A 63 -3.78 -12.58 10.06
N GLY A 64 -3.73 -13.11 11.28
CA GLY A 64 -4.63 -14.14 11.73
C GLY A 64 -6.10 -13.70 11.69
N ALA A 65 -6.40 -12.48 12.18
CA ALA A 65 -7.76 -11.94 12.16
C ALA A 65 -8.26 -11.68 10.72
N LEU A 66 -7.41 -11.10 9.86
CA LEU A 66 -7.77 -10.83 8.47
C LEU A 66 -8.02 -12.11 7.67
N ARG A 67 -7.14 -13.11 7.77
CA ARG A 67 -7.28 -14.40 7.07
C ARG A 67 -8.44 -15.25 7.56
N ALA A 68 -8.87 -15.08 8.80
CA ALA A 68 -10.09 -15.72 9.30
C ALA A 68 -11.37 -15.07 8.75
N ALA A 69 -11.28 -13.83 8.26
CA ALA A 69 -12.42 -13.06 7.81
C ALA A 69 -12.59 -13.01 6.28
N VAL A 70 -11.50 -13.05 5.51
CA VAL A 70 -11.52 -12.92 4.05
C VAL A 70 -10.45 -13.80 3.38
N ASP A 71 -10.70 -14.21 2.14
CA ASP A 71 -9.74 -14.94 1.30
C ASP A 71 -8.87 -14.01 0.43
N ALA A 72 -9.11 -12.69 0.46
CA ALA A 72 -8.35 -11.73 -0.33
C ALA A 72 -6.89 -11.65 0.14
N PRO A 73 -5.91 -11.49 -0.77
CA PRO A 73 -4.51 -11.29 -0.40
C PRO A 73 -4.31 -10.07 0.50
N VAL A 74 -3.48 -10.23 1.54
CA VAL A 74 -3.20 -9.20 2.53
C VAL A 74 -1.75 -8.77 2.45
N GLY A 75 -1.53 -7.47 2.26
CA GLY A 75 -0.24 -6.82 2.35
C GLY A 75 -0.09 -5.96 3.59
N VAL A 76 1.15 -5.76 4.02
CA VAL A 76 1.50 -4.88 5.14
C VAL A 76 2.54 -3.83 4.74
N SER A 77 2.53 -2.69 5.46
CA SER A 77 3.58 -1.68 5.34
C SER A 77 4.89 -2.14 6.01
N THR A 78 6.04 -1.67 5.48
CA THR A 78 7.37 -1.82 6.10
C THR A 78 8.13 -0.48 6.16
N GLY A 79 7.43 0.65 6.20
CA GLY A 79 8.00 1.99 6.12
C GLY A 79 9.01 2.32 7.22
N ALA A 80 10.04 3.08 6.86
CA ALA A 80 11.15 3.45 7.74
C ALA A 80 10.73 4.34 8.92
N TRP A 81 9.57 4.98 8.85
CA TRP A 81 9.07 5.83 9.96
C TRP A 81 8.73 5.04 11.23
N VAL A 82 8.49 3.71 11.13
CA VAL A 82 8.26 2.83 12.29
C VAL A 82 9.58 2.38 12.90
N VAL A 83 10.51 1.89 12.06
CA VAL A 83 11.86 1.46 12.47
C VAL A 83 12.86 2.10 11.51
N PRO A 84 13.43 3.27 11.86
CA PRO A 84 14.32 4.02 10.96
C PRO A 84 15.63 3.31 10.63
N ASP A 85 16.20 2.56 11.58
CA ASP A 85 17.41 1.79 11.35
C ASP A 85 17.10 0.62 10.39
N PRO A 86 17.69 0.58 9.19
CA PRO A 86 17.38 -0.44 8.20
C PRO A 86 17.79 -1.85 8.62
N VAL A 87 18.87 -1.99 9.40
CA VAL A 87 19.33 -3.29 9.89
C VAL A 87 18.36 -3.83 10.93
N ALA A 88 17.96 -3.00 11.90
CA ALA A 88 16.98 -3.37 12.90
C ALA A 88 15.62 -3.69 12.27
N ARG A 89 15.20 -2.92 11.23
CA ARG A 89 13.97 -3.16 10.50
C ARG A 89 13.99 -4.52 9.77
N ALA A 90 15.05 -4.80 9.04
CA ALA A 90 15.22 -6.08 8.34
C ALA A 90 15.28 -7.26 9.32
N ASP A 91 16.00 -7.13 10.45
CA ASP A 91 16.06 -8.15 11.51
C ASP A 91 14.67 -8.42 12.11
N LEU A 92 13.90 -7.38 12.41
CA LEU A 92 12.56 -7.51 12.97
C LEU A 92 11.60 -8.22 11.99
N ILE A 93 11.63 -7.85 10.71
CA ILE A 93 10.86 -8.50 9.64
C ILE A 93 11.30 -9.97 9.46
N SER A 94 12.57 -10.27 9.59
CA SER A 94 13.10 -11.64 9.47
C SER A 94 12.52 -12.59 10.54
N ARG A 95 12.05 -12.07 11.65
CA ARG A 95 11.48 -12.83 12.79
C ARG A 95 9.96 -13.03 12.72
N TRP A 96 9.27 -12.53 11.70
CA TRP A 96 7.83 -12.75 11.56
C TRP A 96 7.52 -14.25 11.49
N THR A 97 6.65 -14.75 12.36
CA THR A 97 6.23 -16.15 12.41
C THR A 97 5.04 -16.44 11.48
N VAL A 98 4.22 -15.42 11.22
CA VAL A 98 3.18 -15.40 10.19
C VAL A 98 3.55 -14.30 9.21
N VAL A 99 3.60 -14.64 7.93
CA VAL A 99 4.01 -13.69 6.88
C VAL A 99 2.80 -13.24 6.05
N PRO A 100 2.77 -11.98 5.58
CA PRO A 100 1.72 -11.51 4.66
C PRO A 100 1.91 -12.11 3.26
N ASP A 101 0.93 -11.93 2.38
CA ASP A 101 1.04 -12.35 0.98
C ASP A 101 1.99 -11.43 0.22
N PHE A 102 2.02 -10.15 0.58
CA PHE A 102 2.97 -9.16 0.07
C PHE A 102 3.27 -8.08 1.12
N ALA A 103 4.32 -7.29 0.89
CA ALA A 103 4.62 -6.11 1.70
C ALA A 103 5.09 -4.96 0.82
N SER A 104 4.70 -3.73 1.16
CA SER A 104 5.22 -2.54 0.47
C SER A 104 6.59 -2.16 1.03
N VAL A 105 7.51 -1.83 0.11
CA VAL A 105 8.86 -1.35 0.43
C VAL A 105 9.12 -0.09 -0.39
N ASN A 106 9.35 1.04 0.28
CA ASN A 106 9.58 2.31 -0.39
C ASN A 106 11.05 2.45 -0.78
N PHE A 107 11.35 2.49 -2.07
CA PHE A 107 12.74 2.54 -2.57
C PHE A 107 13.41 3.92 -2.46
N VAL A 108 12.73 4.89 -1.86
CA VAL A 108 13.33 6.16 -1.38
C VAL A 108 14.00 5.99 0.00
N GLU A 109 13.72 4.91 0.71
CA GLU A 109 14.18 4.70 2.08
C GLU A 109 15.54 3.99 2.12
N ALA A 110 16.35 4.35 3.12
CA ALA A 110 17.58 3.63 3.40
C ALA A 110 17.29 2.16 3.74
N GLY A 111 18.08 1.24 3.17
CA GLY A 111 17.93 -0.20 3.39
C GLY A 111 16.73 -0.85 2.70
N ALA A 112 16.12 -0.18 1.72
CA ALA A 112 14.97 -0.74 0.99
C ALA A 112 15.31 -2.08 0.31
N ALA A 113 16.49 -2.19 -0.30
CA ALA A 113 16.93 -3.40 -0.97
C ALA A 113 17.12 -4.57 0.01
N GLU A 114 17.68 -4.29 1.21
CA GLU A 114 17.87 -5.26 2.27
C GLU A 114 16.52 -5.77 2.80
N VAL A 115 15.58 -4.88 3.09
CA VAL A 115 14.22 -5.23 3.53
C VAL A 115 13.50 -6.05 2.47
N ALA A 116 13.57 -5.62 1.19
CA ALA A 116 12.98 -6.36 0.08
C ALA A 116 13.58 -7.75 -0.07
N SER A 117 14.91 -7.89 0.08
CA SER A 117 15.61 -9.19 0.02
C SER A 117 15.13 -10.14 1.11
N VAL A 118 15.04 -9.66 2.36
CA VAL A 118 14.54 -10.46 3.50
C VAL A 118 13.10 -10.93 3.24
N LEU A 119 12.22 -10.06 2.75
CA LEU A 119 10.84 -10.42 2.42
C LEU A 119 10.79 -11.51 1.33
N LEU A 120 11.53 -11.33 0.24
CA LEU A 120 11.58 -12.28 -0.87
C LEU A 120 12.15 -13.65 -0.46
N GLU A 121 13.17 -13.68 0.41
CA GLU A 121 13.72 -14.93 0.98
C GLU A 121 12.71 -15.68 1.84
N ARG A 122 11.77 -14.96 2.42
CA ARG A 122 10.69 -15.53 3.25
C ARG A 122 9.43 -15.88 2.45
N GLY A 123 9.47 -15.74 1.11
CA GLY A 123 8.33 -16.01 0.24
C GLY A 123 7.24 -14.94 0.27
N VAL A 124 7.54 -13.74 0.78
CA VAL A 124 6.64 -12.59 0.77
C VAL A 124 6.83 -11.83 -0.54
N GLY A 125 5.74 -11.54 -1.25
CA GLY A 125 5.79 -10.68 -2.43
C GLY A 125 6.19 -9.25 -2.07
N VAL A 126 7.05 -8.62 -2.87
CA VAL A 126 7.43 -7.21 -2.68
C VAL A 126 6.63 -6.32 -3.61
N GLU A 127 5.93 -5.36 -3.05
CA GLU A 127 5.31 -4.23 -3.73
C GLU A 127 6.29 -3.05 -3.64
N ALA A 128 6.96 -2.75 -4.76
CA ALA A 128 8.02 -1.75 -4.77
C ALA A 128 7.43 -0.33 -4.86
N GLY A 129 7.45 0.41 -3.75
CA GLY A 129 6.99 1.80 -3.65
C GLY A 129 7.99 2.76 -4.32
N LEU A 130 7.51 3.46 -5.34
CA LEU A 130 8.28 4.38 -6.17
C LEU A 130 7.65 5.76 -6.10
N TRP A 131 8.24 6.65 -5.29
CA TRP A 131 7.72 8.01 -5.09
C TRP A 131 8.23 9.01 -6.14
N ASN A 132 9.34 8.68 -6.79
CA ASN A 132 9.98 9.49 -7.82
C ASN A 132 10.92 8.64 -8.68
N ALA A 133 11.51 9.24 -9.71
CA ALA A 133 12.43 8.55 -10.62
C ALA A 133 13.72 8.05 -9.94
N ASP A 134 14.16 8.66 -8.81
CA ASP A 134 15.32 8.17 -8.05
C ASP A 134 15.01 6.84 -7.38
N ALA A 135 13.80 6.67 -6.85
CA ALA A 135 13.35 5.40 -6.29
C ALA A 135 13.32 4.29 -7.37
N ALA A 136 12.86 4.61 -8.58
CA ALA A 136 12.90 3.66 -9.69
C ALA A 136 14.35 3.26 -10.04
N ARG A 137 15.27 4.22 -10.08
CA ARG A 137 16.69 3.94 -10.29
C ARG A 137 17.30 3.09 -9.18
N ALA A 138 16.93 3.35 -7.91
CA ALA A 138 17.38 2.55 -6.77
C ALA A 138 16.87 1.10 -6.85
N LEU A 139 15.62 0.89 -7.24
CA LEU A 139 15.07 -0.45 -7.49
C LEU A 139 15.85 -1.18 -8.59
N VAL A 140 16.12 -0.52 -9.72
CA VAL A 140 16.91 -1.12 -10.81
C VAL A 140 18.31 -1.48 -10.33
N ALA A 141 18.98 -0.56 -9.64
CA ALA A 141 20.33 -0.78 -9.12
C ALA A 141 20.41 -1.93 -8.10
N SER A 142 19.32 -2.22 -7.38
CA SER A 142 19.24 -3.35 -6.44
C SER A 142 19.21 -4.72 -7.14
N GLY A 143 18.85 -4.79 -8.43
CA GLY A 143 18.64 -6.04 -9.16
C GLY A 143 17.37 -6.80 -8.77
N LEU A 144 16.46 -6.19 -8.00
CA LEU A 144 15.25 -6.84 -7.49
C LEU A 144 13.99 -6.58 -8.32
N ALA A 145 14.04 -5.70 -9.32
CA ALA A 145 12.87 -5.24 -10.06
C ALA A 145 12.02 -6.40 -10.61
N ASP A 146 12.64 -7.40 -11.25
CA ASP A 146 11.94 -8.56 -11.84
C ASP A 146 11.41 -9.57 -10.80
N ARG A 147 11.77 -9.39 -9.52
CA ARG A 147 11.32 -10.23 -8.41
C ARG A 147 10.15 -9.63 -7.64
N CYS A 148 9.84 -8.35 -7.89
CA CYS A 148 8.71 -7.68 -7.27
C CYS A 148 7.38 -8.17 -7.85
N VAL A 149 6.36 -8.34 -7.00
CA VAL A 149 5.01 -8.74 -7.44
C VAL A 149 4.31 -7.62 -8.18
N ARG A 150 4.73 -6.34 -7.94
CA ARG A 150 4.27 -5.15 -8.66
C ARG A 150 5.14 -3.94 -8.38
N LEU A 151 5.05 -2.96 -9.28
CA LEU A 151 5.60 -1.62 -9.09
C LEU A 151 4.47 -0.69 -8.65
N LEU A 152 4.64 -0.06 -7.49
CA LEU A 152 3.69 0.87 -6.89
C LEU A 152 4.14 2.30 -7.20
N LEU A 153 3.47 2.93 -8.17
CA LEU A 153 3.77 4.29 -8.62
C LEU A 153 3.01 5.27 -7.70
N GLU A 154 3.74 6.02 -6.89
CA GLU A 154 3.21 6.87 -5.83
C GLU A 154 3.67 8.32 -5.96
N PRO A 155 3.11 9.13 -6.87
CA PRO A 155 3.35 10.57 -6.83
C PRO A 155 2.74 11.14 -5.53
N VAL A 156 3.61 11.42 -4.56
CA VAL A 156 3.21 11.89 -3.21
C VAL A 156 3.00 13.39 -3.13
N ASP A 157 3.05 14.08 -4.28
CA ASP A 157 2.84 15.52 -4.38
C ASP A 157 1.42 15.91 -3.99
N ALA A 158 1.27 16.98 -3.22
CA ALA A 158 -0.03 17.49 -2.79
C ALA A 158 -0.76 18.27 -3.90
N ASP A 159 -0.02 18.84 -4.84
CA ASP A 159 -0.55 19.55 -6.03
C ASP A 159 -0.70 18.59 -7.20
N LEU A 160 -1.83 18.66 -7.90
CA LEU A 160 -2.12 17.75 -9.00
C LEU A 160 -1.16 17.93 -10.19
N GLY A 161 -0.75 19.16 -10.51
CA GLY A 161 0.19 19.41 -11.59
C GLY A 161 1.57 18.83 -11.30
N ALA A 162 2.03 18.95 -10.05
CA ALA A 162 3.28 18.33 -9.59
C ALA A 162 3.15 16.78 -9.61
N ALA A 163 2.03 16.23 -9.12
CA ALA A 163 1.79 14.78 -9.13
C ALA A 163 1.78 14.20 -10.56
N GLU A 164 1.18 14.90 -11.53
CA GLU A 164 1.20 14.48 -12.94
C GLU A 164 2.62 14.56 -13.54
N ALA A 165 3.42 15.56 -13.17
CA ALA A 165 4.81 15.66 -13.61
C ALA A 165 5.67 14.53 -13.01
N THR A 166 5.49 14.23 -11.71
CA THR A 166 6.14 13.10 -11.04
C THR A 166 5.72 11.78 -11.67
N LEU A 167 4.43 11.60 -11.97
CA LEU A 167 3.92 10.41 -12.66
C LEU A 167 4.57 10.24 -14.03
N ALA A 168 4.67 11.31 -14.83
CA ALA A 168 5.32 11.24 -16.14
C ALA A 168 6.79 10.79 -16.02
N ALA A 169 7.54 11.34 -15.06
CA ALA A 169 8.91 10.95 -14.79
C ALA A 169 9.03 9.50 -14.27
N LEU A 170 8.07 9.04 -13.46
CA LEU A 170 8.01 7.64 -13.01
C LEU A 170 7.74 6.68 -14.17
N LEU A 171 6.77 6.98 -15.03
CA LEU A 171 6.43 6.15 -16.18
C LEU A 171 7.63 6.01 -17.13
N ASP A 172 8.36 7.11 -17.38
CA ASP A 172 9.59 7.09 -18.17
C ASP A 172 10.69 6.26 -17.48
N ALA A 173 10.89 6.45 -16.17
CA ALA A 173 11.90 5.73 -15.41
C ALA A 173 11.66 4.21 -15.30
N VAL A 174 10.40 3.77 -15.33
CA VAL A 174 10.05 2.33 -15.30
C VAL A 174 9.80 1.75 -16.70
N ASP A 175 9.95 2.54 -17.75
CA ASP A 175 9.85 2.02 -19.11
C ASP A 175 10.99 1.04 -19.37
N GLY A 176 10.64 -0.17 -19.83
CA GLY A 176 11.60 -1.26 -19.99
C GLY A 176 12.11 -1.91 -18.69
N VAL A 177 11.75 -1.39 -17.51
CA VAL A 177 12.05 -2.01 -16.22
C VAL A 177 10.97 -3.00 -15.85
N ALA A 178 11.35 -4.26 -15.56
CA ALA A 178 10.42 -5.32 -15.18
C ALA A 178 9.13 -5.30 -16.04
N PRO A 179 9.21 -5.44 -17.37
CA PRO A 179 8.08 -5.21 -18.27
C PRO A 179 6.91 -6.15 -18.03
N GLY A 180 7.14 -7.28 -17.36
CA GLY A 180 6.10 -8.22 -16.95
C GLY A 180 5.49 -7.92 -15.57
N ALA A 181 6.06 -7.00 -14.78
CA ALA A 181 5.53 -6.69 -13.46
C ALA A 181 4.27 -5.82 -13.56
N PRO A 182 3.17 -6.19 -12.89
CA PRO A 182 1.99 -5.35 -12.78
C PRO A 182 2.34 -3.99 -12.18
N ARG A 183 1.67 -2.93 -12.67
CA ARG A 183 1.81 -1.57 -12.15
C ARG A 183 0.53 -1.16 -11.44
N LEU A 184 0.69 -0.57 -10.27
CA LEU A 184 -0.38 0.04 -9.50
C LEU A 184 -0.05 1.53 -9.35
N LEU A 185 -1.01 2.40 -9.62
CA LEU A 185 -0.85 3.85 -9.53
C LEU A 185 -1.87 4.41 -8.55
N HIS A 186 -1.41 5.23 -7.61
CA HIS A 186 -2.30 5.97 -6.72
C HIS A 186 -1.75 7.35 -6.37
N GLY A 187 -2.64 8.26 -5.96
CA GLY A 187 -2.31 9.55 -5.35
C GLY A 187 -2.67 9.54 -3.87
N PHE A 188 -2.35 10.64 -3.18
CA PHE A 188 -2.58 10.81 -1.75
C PHE A 188 -3.27 12.15 -1.45
N GLY A 189 -4.21 12.15 -0.48
CA GLY A 189 -4.93 13.36 -0.10
C GLY A 189 -5.74 13.95 -1.26
N ALA A 190 -5.45 15.17 -1.66
CA ALA A 190 -6.17 15.88 -2.71
C ALA A 190 -5.99 15.26 -4.11
N THR A 191 -4.88 14.56 -4.34
CA THR A 191 -4.57 13.94 -5.64
C THR A 191 -5.15 12.53 -5.77
N THR A 192 -5.69 11.92 -4.70
CA THR A 192 -6.19 10.54 -4.69
C THR A 192 -7.17 10.26 -5.84
N TRP A 193 -8.25 11.01 -5.94
CA TRP A 193 -9.29 10.77 -6.96
C TRP A 193 -8.85 11.11 -8.39
N PRO A 194 -8.17 12.25 -8.64
CA PRO A 194 -7.61 12.52 -9.96
C PRO A 194 -6.64 11.44 -10.44
N ILE A 195 -5.72 11.01 -9.61
CA ILE A 195 -4.72 9.98 -9.95
C ILE A 195 -5.37 8.59 -10.10
N LEU A 196 -6.40 8.25 -9.30
CA LEU A 196 -7.15 7.01 -9.49
C LEU A 196 -7.83 6.97 -10.87
N ARG A 197 -8.46 8.08 -11.30
CA ARG A 197 -9.01 8.19 -12.68
C ARG A 197 -7.91 8.06 -13.73
N ARG A 198 -6.74 8.65 -13.46
CA ARG A 198 -5.57 8.50 -14.34
C ARG A 198 -5.11 7.06 -14.46
N ALA A 199 -5.12 6.30 -13.35
CA ALA A 199 -4.83 4.87 -13.36
C ALA A 199 -5.81 4.10 -14.26
N GLY A 200 -7.12 4.37 -14.14
CA GLY A 200 -8.16 3.80 -15.01
C GLY A 200 -7.91 4.09 -16.49
N ALA A 201 -7.64 5.34 -16.84
CA ALA A 201 -7.35 5.77 -18.21
C ALA A 201 -6.09 5.11 -18.80
N LEU A 202 -5.11 4.76 -17.96
CA LEU A 202 -3.89 4.05 -18.35
C LEU A 202 -4.03 2.53 -18.32
N GLY A 203 -5.19 1.99 -17.91
CA GLY A 203 -5.40 0.55 -17.74
C GLY A 203 -4.61 -0.06 -16.59
N LEU A 204 -4.13 0.77 -15.64
CA LEU A 204 -3.36 0.33 -14.49
C LEU A 204 -4.28 -0.08 -13.33
N ALA A 205 -3.75 -0.89 -12.42
CA ALA A 205 -4.36 -1.08 -11.10
C ALA A 205 -4.27 0.20 -10.27
N SER A 206 -5.12 0.30 -9.23
CA SER A 206 -5.06 1.40 -8.28
C SER A 206 -5.34 0.91 -6.86
N ARG A 207 -5.25 1.82 -5.90
CA ARG A 207 -5.65 1.57 -4.52
C ARG A 207 -6.46 2.74 -3.97
N ILE A 208 -7.24 2.49 -2.94
CA ILE A 208 -8.07 3.47 -2.26
C ILE A 208 -8.41 3.02 -0.84
N GLY A 209 -8.48 3.96 0.08
CA GLY A 209 -8.95 3.72 1.44
C GLY A 209 -8.77 4.92 2.34
N LEU A 210 -9.12 4.74 3.63
CA LEU A 210 -8.94 5.78 4.64
C LEU A 210 -7.46 6.15 4.84
N GLU A 211 -6.54 5.33 4.38
CA GLU A 211 -5.13 5.69 4.29
C GLU A 211 -4.92 6.84 3.30
N ASP A 212 -5.52 6.77 2.12
CA ASP A 212 -5.23 7.66 1.00
C ASP A 212 -6.03 8.97 1.07
N THR A 213 -7.32 8.89 1.44
CA THR A 213 -8.22 10.05 1.55
C THR A 213 -9.31 9.84 2.58
N LEU A 214 -9.84 10.94 3.14
CA LEU A 214 -10.98 10.94 4.05
C LEU A 214 -12.27 11.47 3.41
N THR A 215 -12.24 11.77 2.11
CA THR A 215 -13.38 12.37 1.39
C THR A 215 -13.71 11.58 0.12
N LEU A 216 -14.96 11.60 -0.26
CA LEU A 216 -15.47 11.16 -1.55
C LEU A 216 -15.09 12.17 -2.67
N PRO A 217 -15.27 11.83 -3.96
CA PRO A 217 -14.91 12.73 -5.07
C PRO A 217 -15.63 14.07 -5.08
N ASP A 218 -16.80 14.15 -4.44
CA ASP A 218 -17.60 15.38 -4.30
C ASP A 218 -17.16 16.25 -3.11
N GLY A 219 -16.12 15.82 -2.37
CA GLY A 219 -15.61 16.53 -1.21
C GLY A 219 -16.32 16.20 0.11
N THR A 220 -17.39 15.41 0.09
CA THR A 220 -18.09 14.99 1.32
C THR A 220 -17.22 14.00 2.12
N PRO A 221 -17.31 13.96 3.46
CA PRO A 221 -16.62 12.97 4.27
C PRO A 221 -16.98 11.54 3.84
N ALA A 222 -15.98 10.69 3.65
CA ALA A 222 -16.20 9.28 3.38
C ALA A 222 -16.79 8.61 4.63
N PRO A 223 -17.83 7.76 4.52
CA PRO A 223 -18.37 7.06 5.68
C PRO A 223 -17.36 6.03 6.26
N ASP A 224 -16.69 5.31 5.39
CA ASP A 224 -15.75 4.23 5.73
C ASP A 224 -14.92 3.79 4.50
N ASN A 225 -14.09 2.75 4.67
CA ASN A 225 -13.31 2.14 3.58
C ASN A 225 -14.19 1.57 2.47
N ALA A 226 -15.30 0.91 2.80
CA ALA A 226 -16.16 0.27 1.81
C ALA A 226 -16.78 1.29 0.84
N ALA A 227 -17.18 2.46 1.33
CA ALA A 227 -17.70 3.54 0.49
C ALA A 227 -16.63 4.06 -0.48
N LEU A 228 -15.38 4.23 -0.01
CA LEU A 228 -14.25 4.63 -0.86
C LEU A 228 -13.97 3.57 -1.93
N VAL A 229 -13.95 2.29 -1.55
CA VAL A 229 -13.72 1.17 -2.46
C VAL A 229 -14.80 1.07 -3.52
N ALA A 230 -16.08 1.18 -3.14
CA ALA A 230 -17.21 1.13 -4.09
C ALA A 230 -17.11 2.22 -5.17
N VAL A 231 -16.78 3.45 -4.76
CA VAL A 231 -16.59 4.57 -5.69
C VAL A 231 -15.34 4.37 -6.54
N GLY A 232 -14.22 3.95 -5.93
CA GLY A 232 -12.97 3.68 -6.64
C GLY A 232 -13.14 2.58 -7.70
N ARG A 233 -13.87 1.51 -7.37
CA ARG A 233 -14.19 0.42 -8.32
C ARG A 233 -15.00 0.92 -9.50
N ALA A 234 -16.06 1.67 -9.24
CA ALA A 234 -16.91 2.24 -10.31
C ALA A 234 -16.11 3.16 -11.25
N LEU A 235 -15.14 3.92 -10.72
CA LEU A 235 -14.28 4.81 -11.52
C LEU A 235 -13.23 4.06 -12.35
N LEU A 236 -12.79 2.88 -11.93
CA LEU A 236 -11.83 2.06 -12.67
C LEU A 236 -12.48 1.20 -13.75
N ASP A 237 -13.78 0.90 -13.62
CA ASP A 237 -14.51 0.03 -14.54
C ASP A 237 -15.18 0.81 -15.69
N ASN A 238 -15.23 2.16 -15.59
CA ASN A 238 -15.71 3.06 -16.65
C ASN A 238 -14.58 3.61 -17.50
#